data_52733aa31158aafd9a0fdc3274f983bf
#
_entry.id   52733aa31158aafd9a0fdc3274f983bf
#
_cell.length_a   1.000
_cell.length_b   1.000
_cell.length_c   1.000
_cell.angle_alpha   90.00
_cell.angle_beta   90.00
_cell.angle_gamma   90.00
#
_symmetry.space_group_name_H-M   'P 1'
#
loop_
_entity.id
_entity.type
_entity.pdbx_description
1 polymer ?
#
loop_
_entity_poly.entity_id
_entity_poly.type
_entity_poly.pdbx_seq_one_letter_code
_entity_poly.pdbx_strand_id
1 'polypeptide(L)'
;FVCGADADHARVTRAAREIFERAQEAWRQGLSGAALYDFASELAGTHGCALVRETAGHRVSDFPHALYGKHRLAEADFVPGDGIWVLEVQVRDLERPIGAFFEDVLLKNCFRTLLAPRPRVRQ
;
A
#
# COMPACT_ATOMS: atom_id res chain seq x y z
N PHE A 1 1.81 12.79 2.51
CA PHE A 1 2.17 14.15 2.90
C PHE A 1 1.63 15.16 1.90
N VAL A 2 0.94 16.15 2.40
CA VAL A 2 0.35 17.16 1.56
C VAL A 2 0.98 18.50 1.87
N CYS A 3 1.42 19.18 0.83
CA CYS A 3 2.04 20.46 1.00
C CYS A 3 1.16 21.50 0.35
N GLY A 4 0.76 22.49 1.07
CA GLY A 4 -0.11 23.53 0.56
C GLY A 4 -1.56 23.16 0.64
N ALA A 5 -2.39 23.91 -0.01
CA ALA A 5 -3.83 23.77 0.07
C ALA A 5 -4.46 23.13 -1.15
N ASP A 6 -3.71 22.37 -1.91
CA ASP A 6 -4.23 21.79 -3.13
C ASP A 6 -5.12 20.58 -2.78
N ALA A 7 -6.38 20.67 -3.10
CA ALA A 7 -7.34 19.63 -2.79
C ALA A 7 -7.03 18.33 -3.53
N ASP A 8 -6.42 18.42 -4.71
CA ASP A 8 -6.07 17.22 -5.46
C ASP A 8 -4.91 16.48 -4.79
N HIS A 9 -3.95 17.20 -4.22
CA HIS A 9 -2.88 16.54 -3.49
C HIS A 9 -3.45 15.80 -2.28
N ALA A 10 -4.40 16.43 -1.56
CA ALA A 10 -5.02 15.81 -0.41
C ALA A 10 -5.80 14.57 -0.83
N ARG A 11 -6.51 14.65 -1.95
CA ARG A 11 -7.30 13.53 -2.46
C ARG A 11 -6.40 12.34 -2.78
N VAL A 12 -5.30 12.60 -3.50
CA VAL A 12 -4.41 11.54 -3.92
C VAL A 12 -3.70 10.91 -2.72
N THR A 13 -3.33 11.72 -1.74
CA THR A 13 -2.71 11.21 -0.52
C THR A 13 -3.66 10.31 0.25
N ARG A 14 -4.93 10.74 0.38
CA ARG A 14 -5.92 9.91 1.07
C ARG A 14 -6.18 8.63 0.29
N ALA A 15 -6.14 8.71 -1.04
CA ALA A 15 -6.37 7.54 -1.87
C ALA A 15 -5.30 6.49 -1.61
N ALA A 16 -4.02 6.87 -1.54
CA ALA A 16 -2.97 5.91 -1.31
C ALA A 16 -3.17 5.18 0.02
N ARG A 17 -3.53 5.92 1.07
CA ARG A 17 -3.74 5.32 2.38
C ARG A 17 -4.97 4.42 2.40
N GLU A 18 -6.05 4.88 1.80
CA GLU A 18 -7.28 4.08 1.79
C GLU A 18 -7.08 2.80 1.00
N ILE A 19 -6.38 2.88 -0.13
CA ILE A 19 -6.10 1.70 -0.93
C ILE A 19 -5.28 0.71 -0.10
N PHE A 20 -4.27 1.21 0.63
CA PHE A 20 -3.48 0.34 1.48
C PHE A 20 -4.37 -0.36 2.51
N GLU A 21 -5.20 0.40 3.20
CA GLU A 21 -6.02 -0.16 4.28
C GLU A 21 -7.00 -1.20 3.74
N ARG A 22 -7.61 -0.93 2.60
CA ARG A 22 -8.56 -1.87 2.03
C ARG A 22 -7.87 -3.09 1.44
N ALA A 23 -6.69 -2.91 0.86
CA ALA A 23 -5.93 -4.05 0.35
C ALA A 23 -5.47 -4.93 1.51
N GLN A 24 -5.05 -4.32 2.62
CA GLN A 24 -4.64 -5.10 3.77
C GLN A 24 -5.82 -5.91 4.31
N GLU A 25 -7.00 -5.32 4.32
CA GLU A 25 -8.17 -6.06 4.78
C GLU A 25 -8.50 -7.20 3.81
N ALA A 26 -8.37 -6.98 2.51
CA ALA A 26 -8.58 -8.04 1.53
C ALA A 26 -7.55 -9.16 1.72
N TRP A 27 -6.33 -8.81 2.05
CA TRP A 27 -5.30 -9.80 2.35
C TRP A 27 -5.68 -10.64 3.57
N ARG A 28 -6.26 -10.00 4.58
CA ARG A 28 -6.70 -10.74 5.75
C ARG A 28 -7.79 -11.75 5.39
N GLN A 29 -8.49 -11.50 4.28
CA GLN A 29 -9.52 -12.40 3.80
C GLN A 29 -8.93 -13.49 2.88
N GLY A 30 -7.63 -13.46 2.62
CA GLY A 30 -6.95 -14.53 1.91
C GLY A 30 -6.46 -14.24 0.49
N LEU A 31 -6.40 -12.98 0.08
CA LEU A 31 -5.91 -12.69 -1.26
C LEU A 31 -4.41 -12.88 -1.37
N SER A 32 -3.94 -13.40 -2.51
CA SER A 32 -2.52 -13.52 -2.79
C SER A 32 -1.92 -12.14 -3.07
N GLY A 33 -0.60 -12.06 -3.08
CA GLY A 33 0.06 -10.79 -3.40
C GLY A 33 -0.33 -10.24 -4.76
N ALA A 34 -0.39 -11.09 -5.77
CA ALA A 34 -0.78 -10.66 -7.11
C ALA A 34 -2.23 -10.17 -7.12
N ALA A 35 -3.12 -10.87 -6.43
CA ALA A 35 -4.51 -10.46 -6.37
C ALA A 35 -4.68 -9.15 -5.60
N LEU A 36 -3.83 -8.90 -4.61
CA LEU A 36 -3.87 -7.64 -3.86
C LEU A 36 -3.58 -6.47 -4.78
N TYR A 37 -2.62 -6.63 -5.67
CA TYR A 37 -2.25 -5.52 -6.56
C TYR A 37 -3.30 -5.32 -7.65
N ASP A 38 -4.00 -6.39 -8.07
CA ASP A 38 -5.11 -6.22 -9.00
C ASP A 38 -6.25 -5.48 -8.30
N PHE A 39 -6.53 -5.83 -7.06
CA PHE A 39 -7.56 -5.18 -6.27
C PHE A 39 -7.19 -3.71 -6.04
N ALA A 40 -5.93 -3.43 -5.69
CA ALA A 40 -5.48 -2.07 -5.47
C ALA A 40 -5.58 -1.23 -6.74
N SER A 41 -5.31 -1.85 -7.89
CA SER A 41 -5.40 -1.16 -9.16
C SER A 41 -6.83 -0.73 -9.46
N GLU A 42 -7.81 -1.59 -9.16
CA GLU A 42 -9.19 -1.25 -9.37
C GLU A 42 -9.63 -0.12 -8.43
N LEU A 43 -9.19 -0.19 -7.18
CA LEU A 43 -9.52 0.86 -6.23
C LEU A 43 -8.91 2.20 -6.64
N ALA A 44 -7.69 2.18 -7.18
CA ALA A 44 -7.07 3.42 -7.64
C ALA A 44 -7.95 4.09 -8.69
N GLY A 45 -8.53 3.30 -9.57
CA GLY A 45 -9.42 3.85 -10.60
C GLY A 45 -10.64 4.54 -10.01
N THR A 46 -11.16 4.05 -8.89
CA THR A 46 -12.33 4.68 -8.28
C THR A 46 -11.98 6.02 -7.63
N HIS A 47 -10.69 6.29 -7.42
CA HIS A 47 -10.24 7.55 -6.86
C HIS A 47 -9.69 8.49 -7.96
N GLY A 48 -9.86 8.14 -9.21
CA GLY A 48 -9.32 8.94 -10.31
C GLY A 48 -7.82 8.84 -10.42
N CYS A 49 -7.26 7.71 -10.02
CA CYS A 49 -5.82 7.49 -9.99
C CYS A 49 -5.45 6.21 -10.71
N ALA A 50 -4.16 6.05 -10.98
CA ALA A 50 -3.63 4.80 -11.48
C ALA A 50 -2.60 4.29 -10.49
N LEU A 51 -2.58 2.99 -10.27
CA LEU A 51 -1.60 2.37 -9.40
C LEU A 51 -0.29 2.24 -10.16
N VAL A 52 0.81 2.64 -9.53
CA VAL A 52 2.14 2.49 -10.11
C VAL A 52 2.67 1.15 -9.63
N ARG A 53 2.82 0.19 -10.53
CA ARG A 53 3.19 -1.16 -10.14
C ARG A 53 4.69 -1.43 -10.12
N GLU A 54 5.49 -0.44 -10.47
CA GLU A 54 6.94 -0.58 -10.42
C GLU A 54 7.41 -0.72 -8.98
N THR A 55 6.68 -0.13 -8.03
CA THR A 55 6.98 -0.31 -6.62
C THR A 55 5.99 -1.34 -6.11
N ALA A 56 6.38 -2.56 -6.12
CA ALA A 56 5.43 -3.65 -5.94
C ALA A 56 5.58 -4.43 -4.64
N GLY A 57 6.05 -3.79 -3.61
CA GLY A 57 6.16 -4.42 -2.32
C GLY A 57 7.34 -5.39 -2.22
N HIS A 58 7.69 -5.74 -1.02
CA HIS A 58 8.85 -6.61 -0.81
C HIS A 58 8.79 -7.22 0.58
N ARG A 59 9.63 -8.22 0.82
CA ARG A 59 9.72 -8.80 2.16
C ARG A 59 10.51 -7.85 3.05
N VAL A 60 10.21 -7.89 4.32
CA VAL A 60 10.98 -7.13 5.29
C VAL A 60 12.42 -7.62 5.21
N SER A 61 13.34 -6.69 5.21
CA SER A 61 14.77 -6.96 5.16
C SER A 61 15.35 -7.27 3.78
N ASP A 62 14.53 -7.30 2.75
CA ASP A 62 15.09 -7.47 1.42
C ASP A 62 15.75 -6.15 1.02
N PHE A 63 16.89 -6.26 0.36
CA PHE A 63 17.58 -5.09 -0.11
C PHE A 63 17.21 -4.87 -1.57
N PRO A 64 17.20 -3.64 -1.99
CA PRO A 64 16.80 -3.31 -3.35
C PRO A 64 17.59 -4.06 -4.41
N HIS A 65 18.87 -4.30 -4.12
CA HIS A 65 19.69 -4.98 -5.10
C HIS A 65 19.73 -6.48 -4.85
N ALA A 66 18.91 -6.97 -4.02
CA ALA A 66 18.87 -8.39 -3.79
C ALA A 66 18.46 -8.96 -5.05
N LEU A 67 19.31 -9.58 -5.67
CA LEU A 67 19.11 -10.05 -6.90
C LEU A 67 18.03 -10.91 -7.02
N TYR A 68 17.46 -11.17 -6.07
CA TYR A 68 16.38 -12.01 -6.09
C TYR A 68 15.15 -11.19 -6.21
N GLY A 69 15.26 -10.07 -6.71
CA GLY A 69 14.19 -9.18 -6.89
C GLY A 69 12.93 -9.74 -7.44
N LYS A 70 12.97 -10.95 -7.84
CA LYS A 70 11.81 -11.57 -8.33
C LYS A 70 10.86 -11.86 -7.18
N HIS A 71 11.18 -11.56 -5.97
CA HIS A 71 10.28 -11.80 -4.87
C HIS A 71 9.51 -10.52 -4.55
N ARG A 72 8.89 -9.96 -5.55
CA ARG A 72 8.07 -8.77 -5.35
C ARG A 72 6.66 -9.21 -4.98
N LEU A 73 6.06 -8.46 -4.05
CA LEU A 73 4.73 -8.80 -3.57
C LEU A 73 3.71 -8.86 -4.70
N ALA A 74 3.79 -7.96 -5.64
CA ALA A 74 2.83 -7.93 -6.73
C ALA A 74 2.89 -9.15 -7.64
N GLU A 75 3.94 -9.95 -7.52
CA GLU A 75 4.09 -11.13 -8.35
C GLU A 75 3.85 -12.41 -7.56
N ALA A 76 3.54 -12.30 -6.29
CA ALA A 76 3.37 -13.47 -5.44
C ALA A 76 2.02 -14.14 -5.69
N ASP A 77 2.07 -15.43 -6.01
CA ASP A 77 0.85 -16.19 -6.25
C ASP A 77 0.43 -16.92 -4.97
N PHE A 78 0.96 -16.50 -3.83
CA PHE A 78 0.60 -17.07 -2.54
C PHE A 78 0.12 -15.96 -1.63
N VAL A 79 -0.52 -16.31 -0.52
CA VAL A 79 -0.97 -15.32 0.45
C VAL A 79 0.24 -14.92 1.30
N PRO A 80 0.59 -13.64 1.32
CA PRO A 80 1.77 -13.21 2.08
C PRO A 80 1.64 -13.49 3.57
N GLY A 81 2.75 -13.85 4.19
CA GLY A 81 2.77 -14.13 5.62
C GLY A 81 2.67 -12.88 6.47
N ASP A 82 2.13 -13.04 7.66
CA ASP A 82 1.90 -11.96 8.60
C ASP A 82 3.22 -11.37 9.08
N GLY A 83 3.35 -10.06 8.99
CA GLY A 83 4.53 -9.37 9.52
C GLY A 83 5.79 -9.54 8.70
N ILE A 84 5.70 -10.12 7.51
CA ILE A 84 6.86 -10.41 6.70
C ILE A 84 6.94 -9.57 5.44
N TRP A 85 5.81 -9.17 4.92
CA TRP A 85 5.77 -8.44 3.66
C TRP A 85 5.34 -7.00 3.84
N VAL A 86 5.98 -6.12 3.06
CA VAL A 86 5.63 -4.71 3.03
C VAL A 86 4.73 -4.50 1.81
N LEU A 87 3.57 -3.93 2.03
CA LEU A 87 2.67 -3.55 0.94
C LEU A 87 2.98 -2.09 0.61
N GLU A 88 3.41 -1.84 -0.61
CA GLU A 88 3.71 -0.49 -1.09
C GLU A 88 2.61 -0.08 -2.04
N VAL A 89 2.00 1.06 -1.78
CA VAL A 89 0.95 1.59 -2.64
C VAL A 89 1.42 2.94 -3.15
N GLN A 90 1.66 3.03 -4.44
CA GLN A 90 2.02 4.29 -5.06
C GLN A 90 0.98 4.56 -6.14
N VAL A 91 0.39 5.74 -6.11
CA VAL A 91 -0.63 6.11 -7.08
C VAL A 91 -0.26 7.43 -7.74
N ARG A 92 -0.74 7.63 -8.96
CA ARG A 92 -0.61 8.90 -9.65
C ARG A 92 -1.98 9.33 -10.13
N ASP A 93 -2.20 10.63 -10.14
CA ASP A 93 -3.47 11.16 -10.63
C ASP A 93 -3.54 10.95 -12.14
N LEU A 94 -4.74 10.70 -12.65
CA LEU A 94 -4.88 10.45 -14.08
C LEU A 94 -4.78 11.73 -14.92
N GLU A 95 -5.04 12.88 -14.33
CA GLU A 95 -5.05 14.13 -15.06
C GLU A 95 -3.95 15.13 -14.70
N ARG A 96 -3.42 15.06 -13.52
CA ARG A 96 -2.40 16.02 -13.08
C ARG A 96 -1.12 15.27 -12.69
N PRO A 97 0.04 15.93 -12.80
CA PRO A 97 1.31 15.27 -12.47
C PRO A 97 1.55 15.25 -10.96
N ILE A 98 0.68 14.61 -10.23
CA ILE A 98 0.83 14.46 -8.79
C ILE A 98 0.64 13.00 -8.42
N GLY A 99 1.26 12.61 -7.33
CA GLY A 99 1.16 11.24 -6.86
C GLY A 99 1.29 11.16 -5.36
N ALA A 100 1.11 9.98 -4.83
CA ALA A 100 1.25 9.73 -3.41
C ALA A 100 1.73 8.30 -3.19
N PHE A 101 2.34 8.08 -2.04
CA PHE A 101 2.93 6.80 -1.72
C PHE A 101 2.66 6.47 -0.26
N PHE A 102 2.31 5.24 0.01
CA PHE A 102 2.10 4.77 1.37
C PHE A 102 2.58 3.33 1.46
N GLU A 103 3.31 3.01 2.49
CA GLU A 103 3.75 1.64 2.69
C GLU A 103 3.74 1.27 4.15
N ASP A 104 3.51 0.03 4.43
CA ASP A 104 3.61 -0.51 5.78
C ASP A 104 3.63 -2.03 5.68
N VAL A 105 3.96 -2.66 6.78
CA VAL A 105 3.99 -4.11 6.87
C VAL A 105 2.57 -4.63 6.97
N LEU A 106 2.28 -5.72 6.27
CA LEU A 106 0.97 -6.37 6.37
C LEU A 106 0.86 -7.10 7.72
N LEU A 107 -0.16 -6.77 8.49
CA LEU A 107 -0.37 -7.36 9.81
C LEU A 107 -1.77 -7.95 9.91
N LYS A 108 -1.84 -9.16 10.45
CA LYS A 108 -3.12 -9.88 10.56
C LYS A 108 -4.05 -9.25 11.56
N ASN A 109 -3.52 -8.64 12.58
CA ASN A 109 -4.37 -8.02 13.58
C ASN A 109 -3.84 -6.64 13.91
N CYS A 110 -4.55 -5.91 14.72
CA CYS A 110 -4.18 -4.55 15.05
C CYS A 110 -3.21 -4.50 16.21
N PHE A 111 -2.21 -5.37 16.19
CA PHE A 111 -1.24 -5.45 17.24
C PHE A 111 -0.58 -4.11 17.48
N ARG A 112 -0.21 -3.43 16.42
CA ARG A 112 0.41 -2.13 16.52
C ARG A 112 -0.49 -1.17 17.28
N THR A 113 -1.78 -1.20 17.01
CA THR A 113 -2.72 -0.35 17.68
C THR A 113 -2.83 -0.70 19.16
N LEU A 114 -2.72 -1.97 19.48
CA LEU A 114 -2.81 -2.39 20.87
C LEU A 114 -1.60 -1.94 21.67
N LEU A 115 -0.45 -1.89 21.05
CA LEU A 115 0.74 -1.50 21.75
C LEU A 115 0.94 0.01 21.75
N ALA A 116 0.48 0.71 20.76
CA ALA A 116 0.65 2.14 20.69
C ALA A 116 -0.32 2.77 21.66
N PRO A 117 0.17 3.54 22.52
CA PRO A 117 -0.72 4.21 23.42
C PRO A 117 -1.54 5.08 22.57
N ARG A 118 -2.19 5.21 22.38
CA ARG A 118 -2.78 5.87 21.49
C ARG A 118 -2.74 6.98 21.30
N PRO A 119 -2.58 7.39 20.97
CA PRO A 119 -2.48 8.26 20.67
C PRO A 119 -2.54 9.04 20.18
N ARG A 120 -2.28 9.22 20.13
CA ARG A 120 -2.15 9.94 19.71
C ARG A 120 -2.61 10.42 18.94
N VAL A 121 -2.92 10.61 18.91
CA VAL A 121 -3.33 10.88 18.17
C VAL A 121 -3.27 11.58 17.49
N ARG A 122 -2.96 11.89 17.17
CA ARG A 122 -2.83 12.57 16.42
C ARG A 122 -3.22 12.73 15.52
N GLN A 123 -3.27 12.76 15.45
CA GLN A 123 -3.61 12.91 14.58
C GLN A 123 -4.08 13.31 13.98
#